data_65c38ec572ad4ba18fef2f691cfd9885
#
_entry.id   65c38ec572ad4ba18fef2f691cfd9885
#
_cell.length_a   1.000
_cell.length_b   1.000
_cell.length_c   1.000
_cell.angle_alpha   90.00
_cell.angle_beta   90.00
_cell.angle_gamma   90.00
#
_symmetry.space_group_name_H-M   'P 1'
#
loop_
_entity.id
_entity.type
_entity.pdbx_description
1 polymer ?
#
loop_
_entity_poly.entity_id
_entity_poly.type
_entity_poly.pdbx_seq_one_letter_code
_entity_poly.pdbx_strand_id
1 'polypeptide(L)'
;VETAKAGLGDVAAQTMLTDGMADAYRSGAKRIAETAGVKDVLTTTCDLRNATPYLFETTGENWLANHVLGEEVFGPLGLVVRVKDMAQMRAVAKALEGQLTCTLHLDAGDAADARSLMPILERKAGRVLANGFPTGVEVSDTMVHGGPYPASTNFGATSVGTMSIRRFLRPVCYQNIPADVLPADLA
;
A
#
# COMPACT_ATOMS: atom_id res chain seq x y z
N VAL A 1 19.82 -1.64 4.04
CA VAL A 1 19.80 -1.79 2.57
C VAL A 1 20.55 -3.08 2.18
N GLU A 2 21.80 -3.29 2.60
CA GLU A 2 22.59 -4.45 2.21
C GLU A 2 21.95 -5.79 2.59
N THR A 3 21.37 -5.89 3.77
CA THR A 3 20.61 -7.08 4.22
C THR A 3 19.40 -7.37 3.31
N ALA A 4 18.67 -6.33 2.94
CA ALA A 4 17.54 -6.47 2.02
C ALA A 4 18.01 -6.87 0.61
N LYS A 5 19.10 -6.29 0.13
CA LYS A 5 19.73 -6.66 -1.14
C LYS A 5 20.10 -8.14 -1.16
N ALA A 6 20.77 -8.61 -0.11
CA ALA A 6 21.18 -10.02 -0.01
C ALA A 6 19.96 -10.96 -0.03
N GLY A 7 18.93 -10.67 0.80
CA GLY A 7 17.74 -11.52 0.86
C GLY A 7 16.91 -11.50 -0.42
N LEU A 8 16.86 -10.37 -1.15
CA LEU A 8 16.12 -10.28 -2.41
C LEU A 8 16.87 -10.86 -3.60
N GLY A 9 18.22 -10.87 -3.55
CA GLY A 9 19.06 -11.38 -4.65
C GLY A 9 18.87 -12.87 -4.93
N ASP A 10 18.49 -13.63 -3.92
CA ASP A 10 18.27 -15.08 -4.01
C ASP A 10 16.82 -15.46 -4.37
N VAL A 11 15.95 -14.48 -4.54
CA VAL A 11 14.53 -14.74 -4.87
C VAL A 11 14.42 -15.17 -6.32
N ALA A 12 13.89 -16.37 -6.52
CA ALA A 12 13.64 -16.92 -7.85
C ALA A 12 12.57 -16.11 -8.61
N ALA A 13 12.70 -16.09 -9.93
CA ALA A 13 11.73 -15.46 -10.80
C ALA A 13 10.33 -16.08 -10.62
N GLN A 14 9.32 -15.23 -10.53
CA GLN A 14 7.91 -15.60 -10.40
C GLN A 14 7.12 -15.17 -11.63
N THR A 15 6.18 -15.99 -12.05
CA THR A 15 5.36 -15.69 -13.23
C THR A 15 4.28 -14.66 -12.88
N MET A 16 4.23 -13.57 -13.60
CA MET A 16 3.18 -12.56 -13.49
C MET A 16 1.88 -13.02 -14.16
N LEU A 17 0.76 -12.42 -13.75
CA LEU A 17 -0.56 -12.86 -14.20
C LEU A 17 -0.75 -12.76 -15.73
N THR A 18 -0.25 -11.69 -16.35
CA THR A 18 -0.32 -11.48 -17.81
C THR A 18 0.99 -10.93 -18.37
N ASP A 19 1.20 -11.07 -19.67
CA ASP A 19 2.36 -10.49 -20.37
C ASP A 19 2.37 -8.97 -20.24
N GLY A 20 1.20 -8.33 -20.39
CA GLY A 20 1.07 -6.89 -20.23
C GLY A 20 1.45 -6.37 -18.83
N MET A 21 1.19 -7.14 -17.77
CA MET A 21 1.65 -6.80 -16.42
C MET A 21 3.16 -6.91 -16.30
N ALA A 22 3.78 -7.93 -16.89
CA ALA A 22 5.23 -8.08 -16.91
C ALA A 22 5.92 -6.94 -17.68
N ASP A 23 5.35 -6.52 -18.79
CA ASP A 23 5.86 -5.38 -19.59
C ASP A 23 5.69 -4.05 -18.83
N ALA A 24 4.54 -3.84 -18.17
CA ALA A 24 4.31 -2.68 -17.34
C ALA A 24 5.27 -2.62 -16.14
N TYR A 25 5.55 -3.76 -15.51
CA TYR A 25 6.51 -3.88 -14.43
C TYR A 25 7.93 -3.47 -14.87
N ARG A 26 8.42 -4.03 -15.99
CA ARG A 26 9.73 -3.70 -16.55
C ARG A 26 9.84 -2.23 -16.96
N SER A 27 8.80 -1.71 -17.58
CA SER A 27 8.73 -0.30 -17.97
C SER A 27 8.70 0.63 -16.75
N GLY A 28 7.97 0.27 -15.72
CA GLY A 28 7.93 0.98 -14.45
C GLY A 28 9.28 0.96 -13.74
N ALA A 29 9.93 -0.21 -13.63
CA ALA A 29 11.25 -0.33 -13.03
C ALA A 29 12.30 0.51 -13.78
N LYS A 30 12.28 0.50 -15.12
CA LYS A 30 13.14 1.34 -15.94
C LYS A 30 12.91 2.83 -15.67
N ARG A 31 11.65 3.27 -15.61
CA ARG A 31 11.29 4.66 -15.32
C ARG A 31 11.83 5.12 -13.96
N ILE A 32 11.74 4.28 -12.92
CA ILE A 32 12.32 4.56 -11.61
C ILE A 32 13.84 4.66 -11.69
N ALA A 33 14.51 3.69 -12.33
CA ALA A 33 15.96 3.67 -12.49
C ALA A 33 16.51 4.90 -13.23
N GLU A 34 15.81 5.39 -14.24
CA GLU A 34 16.20 6.56 -15.05
C GLU A 34 15.87 7.90 -14.36
N THR A 35 15.16 7.89 -13.22
CA THR A 35 14.87 9.11 -12.48
C THR A 35 16.13 9.64 -11.79
N ALA A 36 16.44 10.91 -12.02
CA ALA A 36 17.62 11.55 -11.44
C ALA A 36 17.61 11.43 -9.89
N GLY A 37 18.77 11.13 -9.30
CA GLY A 37 18.92 10.96 -7.85
C GLY A 37 18.43 9.60 -7.31
N VAL A 38 18.06 8.67 -8.18
CA VAL A 38 17.82 7.27 -7.82
C VAL A 38 19.09 6.45 -8.01
N LYS A 39 19.36 5.57 -7.07
CA LYS A 39 20.50 4.64 -7.08
C LYS A 39 19.98 3.21 -7.20
N ASP A 40 20.55 2.46 -8.12
CA ASP A 40 20.34 1.02 -8.23
C ASP A 40 21.00 0.31 -7.05
N VAL A 41 20.22 -0.47 -6.30
CA VAL A 41 20.72 -1.33 -5.22
C VAL A 41 20.73 -2.78 -5.68
N LEU A 42 19.65 -3.24 -6.28
CA LEU A 42 19.51 -4.54 -6.89
C LEU A 42 18.72 -4.40 -8.19
N THR A 43 19.35 -4.76 -9.29
CA THR A 43 18.69 -4.89 -10.59
C THR A 43 18.88 -6.32 -11.07
N THR A 44 17.82 -6.89 -11.57
CA THR A 44 17.77 -8.26 -12.05
C THR A 44 17.19 -8.30 -13.45
N THR A 45 17.38 -9.39 -14.13
CA THR A 45 16.80 -9.61 -15.46
C THR A 45 16.07 -10.94 -15.49
N CYS A 46 14.92 -10.97 -16.12
CA CYS A 46 14.17 -12.19 -16.40
C CYS A 46 13.40 -12.04 -17.70
N ASP A 47 13.10 -13.17 -18.32
CA ASP A 47 12.48 -13.22 -19.64
C ASP A 47 10.97 -13.43 -19.54
N LEU A 48 10.32 -13.17 -20.65
CA LEU A 48 8.90 -13.43 -20.86
C LEU A 48 8.01 -12.80 -19.79
N ARG A 49 7.10 -13.59 -19.22
CA ARG A 49 6.13 -13.18 -18.21
C ARG A 49 6.65 -13.29 -16.77
N ASN A 50 7.94 -13.44 -16.58
CA ASN A 50 8.53 -13.55 -15.26
C ASN A 50 8.93 -12.18 -14.69
N ALA A 51 8.97 -12.11 -13.37
CA ALA A 51 9.47 -10.96 -12.61
C ALA A 51 10.44 -11.42 -11.52
N THR A 52 11.51 -10.68 -11.34
CA THR A 52 12.49 -10.80 -10.27
C THR A 52 12.57 -9.46 -9.53
N PRO A 53 13.01 -9.45 -8.25
CA PRO A 53 13.01 -8.23 -7.47
C PRO A 53 13.92 -7.13 -8.01
N TYR A 54 13.42 -5.88 -7.94
CA TYR A 54 14.23 -4.67 -8.05
C TYR A 54 14.26 -3.95 -6.70
N LEU A 55 15.39 -3.37 -6.36
CA LEU A 55 15.53 -2.52 -5.19
C LEU A 55 16.28 -1.25 -5.60
N PHE A 56 15.69 -0.12 -5.33
CA PHE A 56 16.25 1.20 -5.57
C PHE A 56 16.40 1.97 -4.25
N GLU A 57 17.22 3.01 -4.26
CA GLU A 57 17.41 3.91 -3.13
C GLU A 57 17.38 5.36 -3.60
N THR A 58 16.76 6.22 -2.83
CA THR A 58 16.76 7.67 -3.05
C THR A 58 16.71 8.43 -1.72
N THR A 59 16.82 9.76 -1.77
CA THR A 59 16.65 10.61 -0.58
C THR A 59 15.21 11.08 -0.45
N GLY A 60 14.79 11.44 0.77
CA GLY A 60 13.47 12.02 1.01
C GLY A 60 13.25 13.35 0.29
N GLU A 61 14.31 14.13 0.07
CA GLU A 61 14.25 15.36 -0.69
C GLU A 61 13.94 15.10 -2.17
N ASN A 62 14.66 14.14 -2.78
CA ASN A 62 14.44 13.76 -4.16
C ASN A 62 13.05 13.14 -4.36
N TRP A 63 12.60 12.29 -3.43
CA TRP A 63 11.29 11.67 -3.48
C TRP A 63 10.16 12.73 -3.43
N LEU A 64 10.29 13.73 -2.56
CA LEU A 64 9.31 14.81 -2.45
C LEU A 64 9.28 15.73 -3.67
N ALA A 65 10.38 15.82 -4.41
CA ALA A 65 10.48 16.63 -5.62
C ALA A 65 9.99 15.90 -6.88
N ASN A 66 9.89 14.58 -6.88
CA ASN A 66 9.62 13.76 -8.05
C ASN A 66 8.42 12.82 -7.85
N HIS A 67 7.25 13.21 -8.33
CA HIS A 67 6.01 12.43 -8.21
C HIS A 67 6.11 10.99 -8.76
N VAL A 68 6.90 10.80 -9.81
CA VAL A 68 7.15 9.48 -10.43
C VAL A 68 7.63 8.43 -9.41
N LEU A 69 8.37 8.87 -8.38
CA LEU A 69 8.89 7.97 -7.34
C LEU A 69 7.81 7.52 -6.34
N GLY A 70 6.66 8.16 -6.33
CA GLY A 70 5.49 7.77 -5.53
C GLY A 70 4.46 6.94 -6.29
N GLU A 71 4.61 6.79 -7.62
CA GLU A 71 3.70 5.99 -8.44
C GLU A 71 3.89 4.49 -8.19
N GLU A 72 2.79 3.74 -8.17
CA GLU A 72 2.84 2.29 -8.05
C GLU A 72 3.50 1.65 -9.28
N VAL A 73 4.45 0.77 -9.03
CA VAL A 73 4.96 -0.18 -10.02
C VAL A 73 4.52 -1.57 -9.59
N PHE A 74 3.52 -2.12 -10.29
CA PHE A 74 2.90 -3.38 -9.91
C PHE A 74 3.84 -4.57 -10.14
N GLY A 75 4.46 -5.06 -9.07
CA GLY A 75 5.43 -6.14 -9.10
C GLY A 75 6.42 -6.07 -7.94
N PRO A 76 7.43 -6.96 -7.89
CA PRO A 76 8.37 -7.06 -6.78
C PRO A 76 9.45 -5.95 -6.82
N LEU A 77 9.03 -4.69 -6.75
CA LEU A 77 9.92 -3.53 -6.71
C LEU A 77 9.84 -2.85 -5.34
N GLY A 78 11.00 -2.56 -4.77
CA GLY A 78 11.14 -1.75 -3.56
C GLY A 78 11.93 -0.47 -3.82
N LEU A 79 11.50 0.63 -3.20
CA LEU A 79 12.23 1.89 -3.16
C LEU A 79 12.53 2.27 -1.71
N VAL A 80 13.80 2.32 -1.35
CA VAL A 80 14.25 2.83 -0.05
C VAL A 80 14.38 4.34 -0.12
N VAL A 81 13.60 5.04 0.68
CA VAL A 81 13.65 6.51 0.79
C VAL A 81 14.36 6.87 2.09
N ARG A 82 15.57 7.41 2.00
CA ARG A 82 16.32 7.86 3.18
C ARG A 82 15.88 9.26 3.58
N VAL A 83 15.35 9.36 4.76
CA VAL A 83 14.96 10.64 5.36
C VAL A 83 16.02 11.10 6.38
N LYS A 84 16.22 12.39 6.47
CA LYS A 84 17.25 12.98 7.35
C LYS A 84 16.79 13.11 8.81
N ASP A 85 15.49 13.22 9.03
CA ASP A 85 14.87 13.43 10.34
C ASP A 85 13.36 13.10 10.32
N MET A 86 12.75 13.11 11.50
CA MET A 86 11.31 12.87 11.65
C MET A 86 10.42 13.95 11.00
N ALA A 87 10.92 15.17 10.82
CA ALA A 87 10.15 16.20 10.11
C ALA A 87 10.03 15.84 8.62
N GLN A 88 11.12 15.38 8.01
CA GLN A 88 11.10 14.91 6.63
C GLN A 88 10.31 13.61 6.48
N MET A 89 10.41 12.68 7.45
CA MET A 89 9.59 11.45 7.44
C MET A 89 8.09 11.79 7.43
N ARG A 90 7.66 12.73 8.27
CA ARG A 90 6.26 13.21 8.26
C ARG A 90 5.88 13.89 6.94
N ALA A 91 6.81 14.62 6.32
CA ALA A 91 6.55 15.23 5.01
C ALA A 91 6.34 14.17 3.93
N VAL A 92 7.21 13.16 3.86
CA VAL A 92 7.07 12.01 2.96
C VAL A 92 5.75 11.29 3.22
N ALA A 93 5.44 10.95 4.47
CA ALA A 93 4.19 10.27 4.82
C ALA A 93 2.94 11.08 4.42
N LYS A 94 2.97 12.40 4.56
CA LYS A 94 1.87 13.28 4.12
C LYS A 94 1.71 13.32 2.59
N ALA A 95 2.81 13.22 1.87
CA ALA A 95 2.81 13.28 0.41
C ALA A 95 2.42 11.95 -0.25
N LEU A 96 2.42 10.83 0.48
CA LEU A 96 1.88 9.56 -0.03
C LEU A 96 0.43 9.72 -0.50
N GLU A 97 0.08 9.07 -1.59
CA GLU A 97 -1.30 8.85 -1.98
C GLU A 97 -1.96 7.80 -1.07
N GLY A 98 -3.23 7.46 -1.32
CA GLY A 98 -3.92 6.40 -0.60
C GLY A 98 -3.24 5.04 -0.80
N GLN A 99 -3.06 4.31 0.30
CA GLN A 99 -2.40 3.01 0.35
C GLN A 99 -3.34 1.95 0.93
N LEU A 100 -3.14 0.69 0.58
CA LEU A 100 -3.83 -0.42 1.26
C LEU A 100 -3.31 -0.56 2.68
N THR A 101 -2.00 -0.46 2.87
CA THR A 101 -1.34 -0.67 4.16
C THR A 101 -0.20 0.29 4.39
N CYS A 102 0.01 0.64 5.66
CA CYS A 102 1.25 1.24 6.15
C CYS A 102 1.78 0.39 7.30
N THR A 103 3.08 0.13 7.33
CA THR A 103 3.72 -0.61 8.41
C THR A 103 4.79 0.24 9.08
N LEU A 104 4.78 0.27 10.40
CA LEU A 104 5.84 0.82 11.22
C LEU A 104 6.70 -0.33 11.76
N HIS A 105 7.99 -0.35 11.45
CA HIS A 105 8.96 -1.18 12.13
C HIS A 105 9.60 -0.34 13.23
N LEU A 106 9.36 -0.70 14.47
CA LEU A 106 9.71 0.13 15.63
C LEU A 106 10.12 -0.73 16.84
N ASP A 107 10.96 -0.18 17.66
CA ASP A 107 11.32 -0.68 18.97
C ASP A 107 10.62 0.13 20.10
N ALA A 108 10.78 -0.31 21.34
CA ALA A 108 10.14 0.35 22.50
C ALA A 108 10.52 1.84 22.64
N GLY A 109 11.73 2.22 22.21
CA GLY A 109 12.22 3.59 22.24
C GLY A 109 11.55 4.53 21.21
N ASP A 110 10.94 3.97 20.16
CA ASP A 110 10.41 4.73 19.03
C ASP A 110 8.93 5.17 19.23
N ALA A 111 8.35 4.85 20.38
CA ALA A 111 6.91 5.04 20.62
C ALA A 111 6.45 6.52 20.45
N ALA A 112 7.28 7.49 20.79
CA ALA A 112 6.95 8.92 20.63
C ALA A 112 6.90 9.32 19.17
N ASP A 113 7.87 8.87 18.37
CA ASP A 113 7.96 9.14 16.94
C ASP A 113 6.84 8.43 16.17
N ALA A 114 6.59 7.15 16.49
CA ALA A 114 5.48 6.39 15.94
C ALA A 114 4.12 7.08 16.22
N ARG A 115 3.91 7.54 17.45
CA ARG A 115 2.70 8.28 17.82
C ARG A 115 2.53 9.57 17.02
N SER A 116 3.62 10.24 16.66
CA SER A 116 3.58 11.45 15.83
C SER A 116 3.21 11.18 14.37
N LEU A 117 3.46 9.96 13.87
CA LEU A 117 3.12 9.53 12.52
C LEU A 117 1.68 9.00 12.43
N MET A 118 1.15 8.39 13.48
CA MET A 118 -0.14 7.70 13.46
C MET A 118 -1.28 8.52 12.84
N PRO A 119 -1.52 9.80 13.21
CA PRO A 119 -2.60 10.59 12.60
C PRO A 119 -2.42 10.86 11.10
N ILE A 120 -1.20 10.72 10.58
CA ILE A 120 -0.92 10.85 9.15
C ILE A 120 -1.24 9.52 8.46
N LEU A 121 -0.75 8.41 9.01
CA LEU A 121 -0.88 7.08 8.43
C LEU A 121 -2.35 6.62 8.38
N GLU A 122 -3.15 6.93 9.40
CA GLU A 122 -4.59 6.66 9.44
C GLU A 122 -5.36 7.31 8.28
N ARG A 123 -4.85 8.44 7.76
CA ARG A 123 -5.43 9.12 6.59
C ARG A 123 -4.91 8.61 5.26
N LYS A 124 -3.86 7.80 5.30
CA LYS A 124 -3.18 7.31 4.10
C LYS A 124 -3.43 5.83 3.82
N ALA A 125 -3.78 5.05 4.82
CA ALA A 125 -3.95 3.61 4.66
C ALA A 125 -5.23 3.09 5.31
N GLY A 126 -5.80 2.06 4.71
CA GLY A 126 -6.92 1.33 5.29
C GLY A 126 -6.51 0.42 6.44
N ARG A 127 -5.25 0.03 6.50
CA ARG A 127 -4.70 -0.82 7.56
C ARG A 127 -3.30 -0.35 7.96
N VAL A 128 -3.12 -0.12 9.25
CA VAL A 128 -1.83 0.25 9.83
C VAL A 128 -1.32 -0.91 10.69
N LEU A 129 -0.07 -1.32 10.46
CA LEU A 129 0.57 -2.46 11.12
C LEU A 129 1.80 -2.02 11.89
N ALA A 130 2.22 -2.86 12.84
CA ALA A 130 3.50 -2.73 13.52
C ALA A 130 4.29 -4.03 13.44
N ASN A 131 5.59 -3.94 13.13
CA ASN A 131 6.56 -5.02 13.15
C ASN A 131 6.16 -6.29 12.38
N GLY A 132 5.45 -6.12 11.27
CA GLY A 132 4.99 -7.21 10.42
C GLY A 132 4.85 -6.81 8.96
N PHE A 133 4.80 -7.80 8.08
CA PHE A 133 4.52 -7.59 6.67
C PHE A 133 3.01 -7.74 6.40
N PRO A 134 2.42 -6.94 5.52
CA PRO A 134 0.98 -6.92 5.29
C PRO A 134 0.50 -8.05 4.37
N THR A 135 1.02 -9.26 4.52
CA THR A 135 0.78 -10.38 3.64
C THR A 135 -0.53 -11.15 3.92
N GLY A 136 -1.09 -10.99 5.12
CA GLY A 136 -2.28 -11.71 5.55
C GLY A 136 -3.47 -10.79 5.81
N VAL A 137 -4.66 -11.32 5.57
CA VAL A 137 -5.93 -10.74 6.01
C VAL A 137 -6.71 -11.80 6.77
N GLU A 138 -7.48 -11.38 7.77
CA GLU A 138 -8.25 -12.27 8.63
C GLU A 138 -9.76 -12.05 8.41
N VAL A 139 -10.55 -13.06 8.75
CA VAL A 139 -12.01 -12.94 8.79
C VAL A 139 -12.39 -12.39 10.17
N SER A 140 -12.44 -11.08 10.28
CA SER A 140 -12.81 -10.37 11.51
C SER A 140 -13.60 -9.09 11.17
N ASP A 141 -14.33 -8.57 12.15
CA ASP A 141 -15.17 -7.37 11.99
C ASP A 141 -14.33 -6.10 11.78
N THR A 142 -13.10 -6.10 12.24
CA THR A 142 -12.18 -4.96 12.16
C THR A 142 -11.25 -5.01 10.95
N MET A 143 -11.27 -6.11 10.18
CA MET A 143 -10.40 -6.25 9.02
C MET A 143 -10.82 -5.30 7.90
N VAL A 144 -9.85 -4.56 7.40
CA VAL A 144 -9.99 -3.68 6.25
C VAL A 144 -8.98 -4.07 5.17
N HIS A 145 -9.45 -4.41 3.99
CA HIS A 145 -8.65 -4.50 2.77
C HIS A 145 -9.22 -3.50 1.76
N GLY A 146 -8.74 -2.32 1.85
CA GLY A 146 -9.16 -1.13 1.12
C GLY A 146 -8.29 0.04 1.58
N GLY A 147 -8.70 1.25 1.30
CA GLY A 147 -7.99 2.45 1.70
C GLY A 147 -8.49 3.69 0.96
N PRO A 148 -7.94 4.86 1.25
CA PRO A 148 -8.24 6.06 0.49
C PRO A 148 -7.85 5.90 -0.98
N TYR A 149 -8.49 6.64 -1.87
CA TYR A 149 -8.10 6.66 -3.29
C TYR A 149 -6.61 7.05 -3.43
N PRO A 150 -5.82 6.39 -4.30
CA PRO A 150 -6.21 5.41 -5.31
C PRO A 150 -6.23 3.94 -4.83
N ALA A 151 -5.95 3.64 -3.56
CA ALA A 151 -5.92 2.28 -3.04
C ALA A 151 -7.26 1.55 -3.22
N SER A 152 -8.38 2.25 -3.11
CA SER A 152 -9.68 1.73 -3.52
C SER A 152 -10.60 2.84 -4.03
N THR A 153 -11.57 2.46 -4.88
CA THR A 153 -12.59 3.37 -5.40
C THR A 153 -13.78 3.51 -4.45
N ASN A 154 -13.91 2.64 -3.47
CA ASN A 154 -14.92 2.69 -2.41
C ASN A 154 -14.27 2.50 -1.04
N PHE A 155 -13.84 3.61 -0.45
CA PHE A 155 -13.19 3.62 0.86
C PHE A 155 -14.16 3.34 2.04
N GLY A 156 -15.47 3.37 1.81
CA GLY A 156 -16.50 3.02 2.81
C GLY A 156 -16.76 1.52 2.95
N ALA A 157 -16.09 0.68 2.14
CA ALA A 157 -16.27 -0.76 2.16
C ALA A 157 -14.93 -1.49 2.12
N THR A 158 -14.87 -2.65 2.76
CA THR A 158 -13.73 -3.57 2.67
C THR A 158 -14.00 -4.68 1.66
N SER A 159 -12.95 -5.25 1.04
CA SER A 159 -13.09 -6.39 0.13
C SER A 159 -13.06 -7.75 0.85
N VAL A 160 -12.60 -7.78 2.09
CA VAL A 160 -12.47 -8.99 2.92
C VAL A 160 -12.90 -8.71 4.36
N GLY A 161 -13.01 -9.77 5.17
CA GLY A 161 -13.51 -9.70 6.54
C GLY A 161 -15.03 -9.82 6.58
N THR A 162 -15.60 -9.94 7.78
CA THR A 162 -17.05 -10.14 7.95
C THR A 162 -17.87 -8.97 7.44
N MET A 163 -17.33 -7.75 7.54
CA MET A 163 -18.01 -6.53 7.09
C MET A 163 -18.00 -6.34 5.55
N SER A 164 -17.34 -7.20 4.80
CA SER A 164 -17.34 -7.16 3.33
C SER A 164 -18.75 -7.30 2.72
N ILE A 165 -19.68 -7.92 3.45
CA ILE A 165 -21.09 -8.03 3.04
C ILE A 165 -21.74 -6.66 2.80
N ARG A 166 -21.29 -5.61 3.47
CA ARG A 166 -21.82 -4.24 3.28
C ARG A 166 -21.72 -3.73 1.85
N ARG A 167 -20.80 -4.27 1.04
CA ARG A 167 -20.66 -3.93 -0.37
C ARG A 167 -21.87 -4.33 -1.21
N PHE A 168 -22.64 -5.32 -0.74
CA PHE A 168 -23.81 -5.86 -1.42
C PHE A 168 -25.11 -5.33 -0.84
N LEU A 169 -25.05 -4.50 0.20
CA LEU A 169 -26.19 -3.94 0.88
C LEU A 169 -26.32 -2.45 0.54
N ARG A 170 -27.55 -1.99 0.50
CA ARG A 170 -27.90 -0.56 0.44
C ARG A 170 -28.98 -0.23 1.45
N PRO A 171 -28.96 0.96 2.05
CA PRO A 171 -30.06 1.37 2.89
C PRO A 171 -31.33 1.60 2.07
N VAL A 172 -32.47 1.31 2.68
CA VAL A 172 -33.81 1.67 2.19
C VAL A 172 -34.50 2.44 3.30
N CYS A 173 -35.05 3.60 2.97
CA CYS A 173 -35.84 4.40 3.91
C CYS A 173 -37.33 4.18 3.61
N TYR A 174 -38.09 3.86 4.64
CA TYR A 174 -39.54 3.80 4.62
C TYR A 174 -40.11 5.08 5.28
N GLN A 175 -40.79 5.90 4.49
CA GLN A 175 -41.35 7.17 4.99
C GLN A 175 -42.88 7.15 4.86
N ASN A 176 -43.58 7.35 5.97
CA ASN A 176 -45.05 7.38 6.03
C ASN A 176 -45.74 6.10 5.53
N ILE A 177 -45.06 4.99 5.62
CA ILE A 177 -45.61 3.66 5.26
C ILE A 177 -46.43 3.16 6.46
N PRO A 178 -47.72 2.78 6.28
CA PRO A 178 -48.50 2.13 7.32
C PRO A 178 -47.82 0.85 7.84
N ALA A 179 -47.96 0.59 9.14
CA ALA A 179 -47.29 -0.55 9.78
C ALA A 179 -47.66 -1.90 9.17
N ASP A 180 -48.88 -2.05 8.70
CA ASP A 180 -49.42 -3.25 8.06
C ASP A 180 -48.84 -3.50 6.63
N VAL A 181 -48.13 -2.53 6.08
CA VAL A 181 -47.47 -2.62 4.78
C VAL A 181 -45.92 -2.80 4.93
N LEU A 182 -45.38 -2.56 6.12
CA LEU A 182 -43.97 -2.77 6.36
C LEU A 182 -43.58 -4.25 6.28
N PRO A 183 -42.31 -4.59 5.90
CA PRO A 183 -41.79 -5.92 6.09
C PRO A 183 -41.95 -6.40 7.54
N ALA A 184 -42.20 -7.70 7.73
CA ALA A 184 -42.52 -8.26 9.05
C ALA A 184 -41.40 -8.07 10.10
N ASP A 185 -40.15 -7.92 9.67
CA ASP A 185 -38.99 -7.66 10.51
C ASP A 185 -38.84 -6.18 10.92
N LEU A 186 -39.68 -5.29 10.38
CA LEU A 186 -39.72 -3.86 10.68
C LEU A 186 -41.07 -3.38 11.26
N ALA A 187 -42.01 -4.28 11.39
CA ALA A 187 -43.36 -4.00 11.89
C ALA A 187 -43.45 -4.09 13.42
#